data_fc753f3624e1404037d4f585faf7bfbc
#
_entry.id   fc753f3624e1404037d4f585faf7bfbc
#
_cell.length_a   1.000
_cell.length_b   1.000
_cell.length_c   1.000
_cell.angle_alpha   90.00
_cell.angle_beta   90.00
_cell.angle_gamma   90.00
#
_symmetry.space_group_name_H-M   'P 1'
#
loop_
_entity.id
_entity.type
_entity.pdbx_description
1 polymer ?
#
loop_
_entity_poly.entity_id
_entity_poly.type
_entity_poly.pdbx_seq_one_letter_code
_entity_poly.pdbx_strand_id
1 'polypeptide(L)'
;MKKVISEEHLDSVCRWIQEAERIVICAHVGPDGDAVGSSLAIKHFLGRWGKDADVVVPNRFPDFLHWLPGAQDIKIYSRCPDAVKNLIRQANLIIVADLNVAHRMRELESEVLATPCPKVMIDHHLHPQDFCDVIISHPEMCATSEVLCHLLHQMGQLDKISPEEATCLYTGMMCDTGAFTYASSRPDVFECVYRLLQHGIDKDRIYRNVFWSSSAARLRLQGYMLYVKLKVYNNLHASVMTLTNEERTRFGIKQGDTEGFVNLPLTISGMRLSVFLSEDSEQAGIVKVSLRSVDDFPCDEMAAAFFAGGGHKNASGGRLECSMEQAVKKVEEAFQTYAHLLK
;
A
#
# COMPACT_ATOMS: atom_id res chain seq x y z
N MET A 1 -19.74 3.19 14.70
CA MET A 1 -18.71 3.93 13.89
C MET A 1 -19.10 5.40 13.83
N LYS A 2 -18.12 6.31 13.90
CA LYS A 2 -18.33 7.75 13.78
C LYS A 2 -18.54 8.16 12.33
N LYS A 3 -19.33 9.24 12.10
CA LYS A 3 -19.38 9.91 10.79
C LYS A 3 -18.10 10.73 10.62
N VAL A 4 -17.34 10.47 9.58
CA VAL A 4 -16.05 11.12 9.30
C VAL A 4 -16.03 11.81 7.94
N ILE A 5 -16.97 11.46 7.04
CA ILE A 5 -17.09 12.02 5.70
C ILE A 5 -18.18 13.09 5.73
N SER A 6 -17.92 14.24 5.12
CA SER A 6 -18.90 15.32 5.02
C SER A 6 -20.15 14.87 4.24
N GLU A 7 -21.32 15.40 4.57
CA GLU A 7 -22.54 15.08 3.85
C GLU A 7 -22.46 15.50 2.38
N GLU A 8 -21.81 16.62 2.09
CA GLU A 8 -21.59 17.12 0.71
C GLU A 8 -20.76 16.12 -0.13
N HIS A 9 -19.66 15.60 0.42
CA HIS A 9 -18.84 14.59 -0.26
C HIS A 9 -19.61 13.28 -0.43
N LEU A 10 -20.34 12.85 0.60
CA LEU A 10 -21.16 11.65 0.55
C LEU A 10 -22.22 11.73 -0.54
N ASP A 11 -22.96 12.85 -0.60
CA ASP A 11 -24.01 13.10 -1.60
C ASP A 11 -23.44 13.14 -3.02
N SER A 12 -22.28 13.78 -3.19
CA SER A 12 -21.59 13.86 -4.48
C SER A 12 -21.16 12.48 -4.97
N VAL A 13 -20.53 11.68 -4.09
CA VAL A 13 -20.11 10.30 -4.41
C VAL A 13 -21.31 9.43 -4.77
N CYS A 14 -22.39 9.47 -3.95
CA CYS A 14 -23.60 8.69 -4.21
C CYS A 14 -24.23 9.07 -5.55
N ARG A 15 -24.36 10.35 -5.86
CA ARG A 15 -24.92 10.86 -7.11
C ARG A 15 -24.08 10.40 -8.30
N TRP A 16 -22.75 10.58 -8.28
CA TRP A 16 -21.88 10.21 -9.40
C TRP A 16 -21.86 8.70 -9.63
N ILE A 17 -21.90 7.88 -8.57
CA ILE A 17 -22.05 6.43 -8.72
C ILE A 17 -23.39 6.10 -9.39
N GLN A 18 -24.49 6.77 -9.01
CA GLN A 18 -25.81 6.52 -9.62
C GLN A 18 -25.84 6.91 -11.10
N GLU A 19 -25.24 8.03 -11.47
CA GLU A 19 -25.21 8.57 -12.83
C GLU A 19 -24.22 7.83 -13.75
N ALA A 20 -23.12 7.28 -13.21
CA ALA A 20 -22.08 6.64 -14.01
C ALA A 20 -22.54 5.29 -14.59
N GLU A 21 -22.18 5.06 -15.86
CA GLU A 21 -22.35 3.77 -16.56
C GLU A 21 -21.05 2.96 -16.56
N ARG A 22 -19.91 3.63 -16.66
CA ARG A 22 -18.57 3.04 -16.72
C ARG A 22 -17.68 3.67 -15.66
N ILE A 23 -17.26 2.87 -14.70
CA ILE A 23 -16.44 3.32 -13.59
C ILE A 23 -15.05 2.68 -13.70
N VAL A 24 -14.01 3.49 -13.54
CA VAL A 24 -12.62 2.98 -13.46
C VAL A 24 -12.08 3.27 -12.06
N ILE A 25 -11.50 2.25 -11.45
CA ILE A 25 -10.86 2.32 -10.14
C ILE A 25 -9.35 2.24 -10.37
N CYS A 26 -8.62 3.26 -9.96
CA CYS A 26 -7.16 3.35 -10.13
C CYS A 26 -6.46 3.25 -8.77
N ALA A 27 -5.36 2.52 -8.70
CA ALA A 27 -4.48 2.46 -7.53
C ALA A 27 -3.03 2.83 -7.89
N HIS A 28 -2.15 2.87 -6.88
CA HIS A 28 -0.76 3.29 -7.04
C HIS A 28 0.15 2.24 -7.71
N VAL A 29 1.34 2.67 -8.13
CA VAL A 29 2.42 1.81 -8.64
C VAL A 29 2.95 0.90 -7.53
N GLY A 30 3.21 -0.38 -7.85
CA GLY A 30 3.57 -1.39 -6.84
C GLY A 30 2.44 -1.66 -5.86
N PRO A 31 1.21 -1.99 -6.34
CA PRO A 31 0.04 -2.11 -5.48
C PRO A 31 0.28 -3.17 -4.40
N ASP A 32 0.00 -2.81 -3.18
CA ASP A 32 0.07 -3.70 -2.01
C ASP A 32 -1.29 -4.30 -1.63
N GLY A 33 -1.40 -4.82 -0.41
CA GLY A 33 -2.63 -5.47 0.04
C GLY A 33 -3.79 -4.50 0.24
N ASP A 34 -3.53 -3.25 0.62
CA ASP A 34 -4.59 -2.26 0.79
C ASP A 34 -5.02 -1.66 -0.55
N ALA A 35 -4.09 -1.34 -1.44
CA ALA A 35 -4.42 -0.88 -2.78
C ALA A 35 -5.28 -1.89 -3.57
N VAL A 36 -4.92 -3.18 -3.51
CA VAL A 36 -5.69 -4.25 -4.17
C VAL A 36 -7.00 -4.51 -3.43
N GLY A 37 -6.97 -4.63 -2.10
CA GLY A 37 -8.14 -4.92 -1.28
C GLY A 37 -9.20 -3.83 -1.37
N SER A 38 -8.84 -2.56 -1.18
CA SER A 38 -9.74 -1.43 -1.29
C SER A 38 -10.36 -1.30 -2.69
N SER A 39 -9.53 -1.43 -3.73
CA SER A 39 -10.02 -1.37 -5.13
C SER A 39 -11.00 -2.48 -5.46
N LEU A 40 -10.74 -3.72 -5.05
CA LEU A 40 -11.64 -4.85 -5.26
C LEU A 40 -12.94 -4.72 -4.43
N ALA A 41 -12.84 -4.23 -3.18
CA ALA A 41 -14.02 -3.95 -2.36
C ALA A 41 -14.94 -2.94 -3.02
N ILE A 42 -14.38 -1.84 -3.57
CA ILE A 42 -15.15 -0.85 -4.35
C ILE A 42 -15.79 -1.51 -5.57
N LYS A 43 -15.06 -2.32 -6.33
CA LYS A 43 -15.59 -3.02 -7.51
C LYS A 43 -16.77 -3.91 -7.14
N HIS A 44 -16.66 -4.73 -6.09
CA HIS A 44 -17.75 -5.60 -5.63
C HIS A 44 -18.96 -4.80 -5.15
N PHE A 45 -18.73 -3.74 -4.37
CA PHE A 45 -19.78 -2.82 -3.94
C PHE A 45 -20.55 -2.22 -5.13
N LEU A 46 -19.84 -1.72 -6.13
CA LEU A 46 -20.43 -1.15 -7.34
C LEU A 46 -21.20 -2.20 -8.13
N GLY A 47 -20.67 -3.41 -8.27
CA GLY A 47 -21.35 -4.53 -8.91
C GLY A 47 -22.67 -4.91 -8.23
N ARG A 48 -22.73 -4.86 -6.90
CA ARG A 48 -23.96 -5.07 -6.13
C ARG A 48 -25.00 -3.96 -6.38
N TRP A 49 -24.55 -2.78 -6.79
CA TRP A 49 -25.42 -1.67 -7.24
C TRP A 49 -25.72 -1.71 -8.75
N GLY A 50 -25.35 -2.80 -9.43
CA GLY A 50 -25.59 -2.96 -10.88
C GLY A 50 -24.70 -2.08 -11.75
N LYS A 51 -23.57 -1.61 -11.23
CA LYS A 51 -22.61 -0.79 -11.96
C LYS A 51 -21.46 -1.63 -12.49
N ASP A 52 -21.02 -1.33 -13.71
CA ASP A 52 -19.83 -1.93 -14.31
C ASP A 52 -18.59 -1.12 -13.89
N ALA A 53 -17.59 -1.82 -13.33
CA ALA A 53 -16.39 -1.19 -12.84
C ALA A 53 -15.14 -2.04 -13.14
N ASP A 54 -14.13 -1.38 -13.70
CA ASP A 54 -12.81 -1.98 -13.94
C ASP A 54 -11.78 -1.46 -12.95
N VAL A 55 -11.02 -2.38 -12.35
CA VAL A 55 -9.83 -2.04 -11.56
C VAL A 55 -8.62 -2.01 -12.47
N VAL A 56 -7.88 -0.90 -12.47
CA VAL A 56 -6.65 -0.72 -13.24
C VAL A 56 -5.48 -0.37 -12.32
N VAL A 57 -4.34 -0.99 -12.55
CA VAL A 57 -3.11 -0.73 -11.81
C VAL A 57 -1.93 -0.52 -12.77
N PRO A 58 -0.91 0.30 -12.42
CA PRO A 58 0.22 0.56 -13.30
C PRO A 58 1.03 -0.69 -13.62
N ASN A 59 1.32 -1.52 -12.62
CA ASN A 59 2.17 -2.70 -12.73
C ASN A 59 1.64 -3.87 -11.90
N ARG A 60 2.39 -5.00 -11.92
CA ARG A 60 2.01 -6.22 -11.19
C ARG A 60 1.95 -5.97 -9.68
N PHE A 61 0.97 -6.61 -9.06
CA PHE A 61 0.86 -6.72 -7.60
C PHE A 61 1.39 -8.09 -7.13
N PRO A 62 1.67 -8.26 -5.81
CA PRO A 62 2.22 -9.50 -5.27
C PRO A 62 1.38 -10.74 -5.51
N ASP A 63 2.04 -11.86 -5.80
CA ASP A 63 1.39 -13.14 -6.10
C ASP A 63 0.47 -13.63 -4.96
N PHE A 64 0.78 -13.29 -3.70
CA PHE A 64 -0.02 -13.67 -2.55
C PHE A 64 -1.38 -12.95 -2.45
N LEU A 65 -1.70 -12.03 -3.36
CA LEU A 65 -3.00 -11.35 -3.44
C LEU A 65 -3.90 -11.92 -4.55
N HIS A 66 -3.39 -12.80 -5.42
CA HIS A 66 -4.15 -13.32 -6.56
C HIS A 66 -5.38 -14.19 -6.18
N TRP A 67 -5.45 -14.63 -4.92
CA TRP A 67 -6.60 -15.37 -4.40
C TRP A 67 -7.79 -14.49 -4.01
N LEU A 68 -7.60 -13.17 -3.90
CA LEU A 68 -8.69 -12.24 -3.59
C LEU A 68 -9.79 -12.32 -4.65
N PRO A 69 -11.07 -12.27 -4.24
CA PRO A 69 -12.18 -12.26 -5.17
C PRO A 69 -12.05 -11.13 -6.20
N GLY A 70 -12.05 -11.46 -7.49
CA GLY A 70 -11.93 -10.49 -8.59
C GLY A 70 -10.49 -10.07 -8.95
N ALA A 71 -9.47 -10.54 -8.23
CA ALA A 71 -8.07 -10.16 -8.51
C ALA A 71 -7.59 -10.54 -9.92
N GLN A 72 -8.12 -11.63 -10.50
CA GLN A 72 -7.83 -12.07 -11.86
C GLN A 72 -8.33 -11.11 -12.93
N ASP A 73 -9.29 -10.25 -12.61
CA ASP A 73 -9.90 -9.30 -13.55
C ASP A 73 -9.20 -7.93 -13.57
N ILE A 74 -8.27 -7.69 -12.62
CA ILE A 74 -7.50 -6.45 -12.54
C ILE A 74 -6.70 -6.25 -13.83
N LYS A 75 -6.87 -5.09 -14.45
CA LYS A 75 -6.15 -4.70 -15.67
C LYS A 75 -4.81 -4.07 -15.29
N ILE A 76 -3.73 -4.68 -15.74
CA ILE A 76 -2.37 -4.23 -15.46
C ILE A 76 -1.87 -3.45 -16.68
N TYR A 77 -1.63 -2.14 -16.51
CA TYR A 77 -1.22 -1.26 -17.59
C TYR A 77 0.04 -1.76 -18.33
N SER A 78 1.06 -2.17 -17.59
CA SER A 78 2.31 -2.69 -18.19
C SER A 78 2.12 -3.93 -19.08
N ARG A 79 0.97 -4.60 -19.01
CA ARG A 79 0.63 -5.77 -19.85
C ARG A 79 -0.32 -5.44 -20.99
N CYS A 80 -1.22 -4.50 -20.80
CA CYS A 80 -2.26 -4.15 -21.77
C CYS A 80 -2.52 -2.63 -21.81
N PRO A 81 -1.52 -1.82 -22.19
CA PRO A 81 -1.59 -0.37 -22.10
C PRO A 81 -2.76 0.23 -22.89
N ASP A 82 -2.97 -0.21 -24.15
CA ASP A 82 -4.03 0.35 -24.99
C ASP A 82 -5.42 0.03 -24.47
N ALA A 83 -5.63 -1.17 -23.93
CA ALA A 83 -6.90 -1.56 -23.33
C ALA A 83 -7.21 -0.69 -22.09
N VAL A 84 -6.21 -0.48 -21.22
CA VAL A 84 -6.36 0.35 -20.01
C VAL A 84 -6.61 1.82 -20.37
N LYS A 85 -5.88 2.38 -21.35
CA LYS A 85 -6.12 3.76 -21.83
C LYS A 85 -7.55 3.91 -22.37
N ASN A 86 -8.03 2.94 -23.11
CA ASN A 86 -9.40 2.98 -23.63
C ASN A 86 -10.45 2.93 -22.51
N LEU A 87 -10.25 2.13 -21.47
CA LEU A 87 -11.12 2.09 -20.30
C LEU A 87 -11.17 3.47 -19.60
N ILE A 88 -10.00 4.07 -19.33
CA ILE A 88 -9.92 5.38 -18.67
C ILE A 88 -10.61 6.46 -19.51
N ARG A 89 -10.37 6.51 -20.82
CA ARG A 89 -10.97 7.50 -21.72
C ARG A 89 -12.51 7.38 -21.84
N GLN A 90 -13.04 6.19 -21.62
CA GLN A 90 -14.49 5.92 -21.68
C GLN A 90 -15.16 6.00 -20.31
N ALA A 91 -14.43 6.24 -19.25
CA ALA A 91 -14.97 6.33 -17.91
C ALA A 91 -15.91 7.56 -17.75
N ASN A 92 -16.99 7.34 -17.02
CA ASN A 92 -17.90 8.42 -16.59
C ASN A 92 -17.60 8.82 -15.13
N LEU A 93 -16.88 7.98 -14.40
CA LEU A 93 -16.40 8.23 -13.05
C LEU A 93 -15.06 7.52 -12.87
N ILE A 94 -14.07 8.21 -12.29
CA ILE A 94 -12.83 7.62 -11.86
C ILE A 94 -12.76 7.65 -10.33
N ILE A 95 -12.49 6.50 -9.71
CA ILE A 95 -12.22 6.38 -8.27
C ILE A 95 -10.74 6.08 -8.11
N VAL A 96 -10.05 6.95 -7.39
CA VAL A 96 -8.63 6.80 -7.06
C VAL A 96 -8.56 6.24 -5.65
N ALA A 97 -8.12 5.00 -5.50
CA ALA A 97 -8.07 4.29 -4.24
C ALA A 97 -6.61 4.11 -3.78
N ASP A 98 -6.35 4.40 -2.51
CA ASP A 98 -5.05 4.22 -1.86
C ASP A 98 -3.91 5.00 -2.53
N LEU A 99 -4.20 6.25 -2.87
CA LEU A 99 -3.29 7.09 -3.63
C LEU A 99 -3.56 8.57 -3.35
N ASN A 100 -2.57 9.26 -2.76
CA ASN A 100 -2.65 10.68 -2.37
C ASN A 100 -2.14 11.66 -3.43
N VAL A 101 -1.28 11.23 -4.36
CA VAL A 101 -0.60 12.10 -5.35
C VAL A 101 -0.59 11.46 -6.73
N ALA A 102 -0.89 12.25 -7.76
CA ALA A 102 -1.11 11.75 -9.11
C ALA A 102 0.08 10.99 -9.70
N HIS A 103 1.32 11.42 -9.41
CA HIS A 103 2.53 10.79 -9.97
C HIS A 103 2.74 9.33 -9.51
N ARG A 104 2.09 8.88 -8.42
CA ARG A 104 2.11 7.46 -8.02
C ARG A 104 1.33 6.57 -8.99
N MET A 105 0.51 7.13 -9.88
CA MET A 105 -0.12 6.39 -10.98
C MET A 105 0.82 6.11 -12.15
N ARG A 106 2.02 6.73 -12.17
CA ARG A 106 3.00 6.57 -13.25
C ARG A 106 2.40 6.87 -14.63
N GLU A 107 2.50 5.93 -15.56
CA GLU A 107 2.04 6.09 -16.95
C GLU A 107 0.52 6.29 -17.08
N LEU A 108 -0.26 5.99 -16.03
CA LEU A 108 -1.70 6.26 -16.00
C LEU A 108 -2.02 7.72 -15.68
N GLU A 109 -1.09 8.46 -15.05
CA GLU A 109 -1.31 9.84 -14.58
C GLU A 109 -1.89 10.73 -15.68
N SER A 110 -1.22 10.79 -16.83
CA SER A 110 -1.62 11.67 -17.93
C SER A 110 -3.01 11.34 -18.48
N GLU A 111 -3.37 10.05 -18.58
CA GLU A 111 -4.67 9.61 -19.07
C GLU A 111 -5.79 9.94 -18.06
N VAL A 112 -5.54 9.69 -16.77
CA VAL A 112 -6.49 9.97 -15.70
C VAL A 112 -6.75 11.48 -15.56
N LEU A 113 -5.69 12.29 -15.58
CA LEU A 113 -5.83 13.76 -15.46
C LEU A 113 -6.48 14.38 -16.69
N ALA A 114 -6.26 13.83 -17.88
CA ALA A 114 -6.87 14.33 -19.12
C ALA A 114 -8.35 13.96 -19.27
N THR A 115 -8.84 12.98 -18.53
CA THR A 115 -10.25 12.54 -18.64
C THR A 115 -11.18 13.56 -17.96
N PRO A 116 -12.23 14.06 -18.63
CA PRO A 116 -13.06 15.15 -18.11
C PRO A 116 -14.12 14.71 -17.09
N CYS A 117 -14.26 13.40 -16.83
CA CYS A 117 -15.25 12.89 -15.88
C CYS A 117 -14.88 13.22 -14.42
N PRO A 118 -15.86 13.19 -13.50
CA PRO A 118 -15.62 13.34 -12.08
C PRO A 118 -14.60 12.33 -11.54
N LYS A 119 -13.80 12.78 -10.58
CA LYS A 119 -12.78 11.98 -9.90
C LYS A 119 -12.99 12.02 -8.39
N VAL A 120 -12.96 10.86 -7.76
CA VAL A 120 -13.06 10.70 -6.31
C VAL A 120 -11.79 10.06 -5.80
N MET A 121 -11.11 10.70 -4.85
CA MET A 121 -10.02 10.09 -4.11
C MET A 121 -10.55 9.49 -2.82
N ILE A 122 -10.16 8.24 -2.52
CA ILE A 122 -10.38 7.57 -1.23
C ILE A 122 -9.01 7.08 -0.76
N ASP A 123 -8.50 7.68 0.31
CA ASP A 123 -7.09 7.53 0.68
C ASP A 123 -6.84 7.75 2.18
N HIS A 124 -5.71 7.24 2.69
CA HIS A 124 -5.25 7.46 4.05
C HIS A 124 -3.80 7.99 4.13
N HIS A 125 -3.17 8.30 3.02
CA HIS A 125 -1.82 8.83 3.01
C HIS A 125 -1.77 10.30 3.41
N LEU A 126 -0.61 10.75 3.92
CA LEU A 126 -0.34 12.15 4.26
C LEU A 126 -0.25 13.01 3.00
N HIS A 127 -0.63 14.29 3.13
CA HIS A 127 -0.46 15.31 2.09
C HIS A 127 -1.13 14.98 0.74
N PRO A 128 -2.46 14.76 0.70
CA PRO A 128 -3.17 14.53 -0.55
C PRO A 128 -3.07 15.75 -1.47
N GLN A 129 -2.83 15.51 -2.77
CA GLN A 129 -2.87 16.51 -3.83
C GLN A 129 -4.31 16.81 -4.26
N ASP A 130 -4.55 18.05 -4.64
CA ASP A 130 -5.85 18.53 -5.14
C ASP A 130 -5.96 18.28 -6.66
N PHE A 131 -6.22 17.02 -7.05
CA PHE A 131 -6.44 16.62 -8.45
C PHE A 131 -7.76 15.85 -8.68
N CYS A 132 -8.51 15.63 -7.61
CA CYS A 132 -9.83 15.00 -7.66
C CYS A 132 -10.91 15.97 -7.22
N ASP A 133 -12.12 15.83 -7.78
CA ASP A 133 -13.25 16.71 -7.48
C ASP A 133 -13.83 16.48 -6.08
N VAL A 134 -13.68 15.25 -5.55
CA VAL A 134 -13.94 14.91 -4.14
C VAL A 134 -12.74 14.17 -3.58
N ILE A 135 -12.29 14.62 -2.42
CA ILE A 135 -11.15 14.04 -1.69
C ILE A 135 -11.65 13.55 -0.33
N ILE A 136 -11.70 12.22 -0.16
CA ILE A 136 -11.97 11.54 1.10
C ILE A 136 -10.63 10.97 1.60
N SER A 137 -9.87 11.81 2.30
CA SER A 137 -8.54 11.47 2.81
C SER A 137 -8.53 11.55 4.33
N HIS A 138 -8.11 10.45 4.98
CA HIS A 138 -8.08 10.29 6.43
C HIS A 138 -6.75 9.68 6.89
N PRO A 139 -5.67 10.49 6.99
CA PRO A 139 -4.33 10.00 7.38
C PRO A 139 -4.24 9.39 8.78
N GLU A 140 -5.22 9.65 9.64
CA GLU A 140 -5.33 9.04 10.95
C GLU A 140 -5.85 7.60 10.92
N MET A 141 -6.40 7.14 9.79
CA MET A 141 -6.88 5.77 9.61
C MET A 141 -5.75 4.83 9.24
N CYS A 142 -5.89 3.57 9.60
CA CYS A 142 -4.83 2.58 9.43
C CYS A 142 -4.67 2.07 7.99
N ALA A 143 -5.68 2.31 7.14
CA ALA A 143 -5.75 1.81 5.77
C ALA A 143 -6.84 2.54 4.99
N THR A 144 -6.74 2.61 3.67
CA THR A 144 -7.84 3.05 2.78
C THR A 144 -9.06 2.14 2.92
N SER A 145 -8.85 0.85 3.19
CA SER A 145 -9.93 -0.09 3.51
C SER A 145 -10.71 0.29 4.78
N GLU A 146 -10.08 0.92 5.80
CA GLU A 146 -10.80 1.48 6.95
C GLU A 146 -11.63 2.69 6.52
N VAL A 147 -11.09 3.59 5.70
CA VAL A 147 -11.84 4.74 5.15
C VAL A 147 -13.09 4.26 4.40
N LEU A 148 -12.94 3.21 3.61
CA LEU A 148 -14.08 2.59 2.90
C LEU A 148 -15.11 1.97 3.84
N CYS A 149 -14.71 1.35 4.95
CA CYS A 149 -15.65 0.86 5.96
C CYS A 149 -16.49 2.02 6.52
N HIS A 150 -15.88 3.17 6.80
CA HIS A 150 -16.59 4.37 7.25
C HIS A 150 -17.51 4.94 6.18
N LEU A 151 -17.06 5.00 4.92
CA LEU A 151 -17.87 5.45 3.78
C LEU A 151 -19.10 4.56 3.62
N LEU A 152 -18.93 3.24 3.56
CA LEU A 152 -20.02 2.27 3.43
C LEU A 152 -20.98 2.32 4.64
N HIS A 153 -20.44 2.55 5.84
CA HIS A 153 -21.28 2.75 7.03
C HIS A 153 -22.15 3.99 6.90
N GLN A 154 -21.60 5.15 6.52
CA GLN A 154 -22.37 6.38 6.34
C GLN A 154 -23.39 6.29 5.21
N MET A 155 -23.10 5.51 4.16
CA MET A 155 -24.07 5.17 3.09
C MET A 155 -25.15 4.17 3.53
N GLY A 156 -25.09 3.63 4.76
CA GLY A 156 -26.01 2.58 5.25
C GLY A 156 -25.85 1.25 4.49
N GLN A 157 -24.67 0.98 3.97
CA GLN A 157 -24.35 -0.19 3.16
C GLN A 157 -23.44 -1.21 3.85
N LEU A 158 -22.70 -0.85 4.90
CA LEU A 158 -21.72 -1.73 5.54
C LEU A 158 -22.32 -3.04 6.06
N ASP A 159 -23.54 -3.00 6.60
CA ASP A 159 -24.21 -4.19 7.11
C ASP A 159 -24.83 -5.07 5.97
N LYS A 160 -24.68 -4.66 4.71
CA LYS A 160 -25.21 -5.33 3.53
C LYS A 160 -24.12 -5.82 2.56
N ILE A 161 -22.84 -5.64 2.92
CA ILE A 161 -21.75 -6.06 2.05
C ILE A 161 -21.72 -7.59 1.91
N SER A 162 -21.17 -8.04 0.79
CA SER A 162 -20.96 -9.48 0.55
C SER A 162 -19.73 -9.99 1.32
N PRO A 163 -19.60 -11.31 1.50
CA PRO A 163 -18.37 -11.91 2.03
C PRO A 163 -17.12 -11.57 1.21
N GLU A 164 -17.27 -11.36 -0.10
CA GLU A 164 -16.17 -10.94 -1.00
C GLU A 164 -15.72 -9.52 -0.69
N GLU A 165 -16.66 -8.57 -0.56
CA GLU A 165 -16.36 -7.19 -0.13
C GLU A 165 -15.67 -7.18 1.23
N ALA A 166 -16.22 -7.90 2.19
CA ALA A 166 -15.66 -8.00 3.54
C ALA A 166 -14.26 -8.63 3.55
N THR A 167 -14.03 -9.66 2.72
CA THR A 167 -12.72 -10.30 2.56
C THR A 167 -11.69 -9.31 2.03
N CYS A 168 -12.05 -8.53 1.01
CA CYS A 168 -11.16 -7.53 0.40
C CYS A 168 -10.82 -6.41 1.40
N LEU A 169 -11.82 -5.82 2.08
CA LEU A 169 -11.61 -4.78 3.10
C LEU A 169 -10.75 -5.28 4.27
N TYR A 170 -11.07 -6.47 4.79
CA TYR A 170 -10.29 -7.05 5.88
C TYR A 170 -8.84 -7.30 5.48
N THR A 171 -8.60 -7.77 4.25
CA THR A 171 -7.24 -8.02 3.75
C THR A 171 -6.44 -6.74 3.66
N GLY A 172 -7.03 -5.64 3.14
CA GLY A 172 -6.38 -4.34 3.08
C GLY A 172 -5.96 -3.85 4.48
N MET A 173 -6.91 -3.77 5.42
CA MET A 173 -6.61 -3.38 6.80
C MET A 173 -5.54 -4.27 7.45
N MET A 174 -5.61 -5.58 7.23
CA MET A 174 -4.65 -6.53 7.79
C MET A 174 -3.24 -6.36 7.20
N CYS A 175 -3.13 -6.07 5.91
CA CYS A 175 -1.82 -5.85 5.27
C CYS A 175 -1.14 -4.59 5.79
N ASP A 176 -1.85 -3.46 5.83
CA ASP A 176 -1.29 -2.17 6.24
C ASP A 176 -0.97 -2.07 7.73
N THR A 177 -1.61 -2.89 8.54
CA THR A 177 -1.37 -2.95 9.98
C THR A 177 -0.43 -4.08 10.40
N GLY A 178 0.14 -4.82 9.44
CA GLY A 178 0.96 -6.00 9.74
C GLY A 178 0.22 -6.99 10.64
N ALA A 179 -0.98 -7.39 10.25
CA ALA A 179 -1.87 -8.23 11.03
C ALA A 179 -2.28 -7.58 12.37
N PHE A 180 -2.56 -6.28 12.34
CA PHE A 180 -2.99 -5.49 13.50
C PHE A 180 -1.92 -5.38 14.61
N THR A 181 -0.64 -5.43 14.24
CA THR A 181 0.49 -5.28 15.18
C THR A 181 0.97 -3.83 15.31
N TYR A 182 0.68 -2.98 14.33
CA TYR A 182 0.98 -1.54 14.35
C TYR A 182 -0.14 -0.73 13.70
N ALA A 183 -0.13 0.60 13.88
CA ALA A 183 -1.15 1.55 13.38
C ALA A 183 -2.61 1.16 13.71
N SER A 184 -2.85 0.27 14.68
CA SER A 184 -4.14 -0.33 14.98
C SER A 184 -4.64 -0.11 16.42
N SER A 185 -4.05 0.85 17.15
CA SER A 185 -4.41 1.11 18.56
C SER A 185 -5.76 1.84 18.72
N ARG A 186 -6.36 2.34 17.64
CA ARG A 186 -7.65 3.01 17.67
C ARG A 186 -8.79 1.99 17.79
N PRO A 187 -9.77 2.19 18.70
CA PRO A 187 -10.92 1.29 18.84
C PRO A 187 -11.73 1.14 17.55
N ASP A 188 -11.82 2.20 16.73
CA ASP A 188 -12.56 2.20 15.47
C ASP A 188 -12.06 1.14 14.49
N VAL A 189 -10.74 0.84 14.48
CA VAL A 189 -10.14 -0.24 13.69
C VAL A 189 -10.79 -1.59 14.02
N PHE A 190 -10.89 -1.91 15.32
CA PHE A 190 -11.49 -3.17 15.77
C PHE A 190 -13.01 -3.18 15.66
N GLU A 191 -13.67 -2.04 15.67
CA GLU A 191 -15.09 -1.94 15.32
C GLU A 191 -15.31 -2.31 13.84
N CYS A 192 -14.46 -1.79 12.92
CA CYS A 192 -14.49 -2.21 11.51
C CYS A 192 -14.26 -3.73 11.38
N VAL A 193 -13.21 -4.24 12.00
CA VAL A 193 -12.89 -5.69 11.99
C VAL A 193 -14.07 -6.52 12.51
N TYR A 194 -14.67 -6.13 13.62
CA TYR A 194 -15.85 -6.82 14.19
C TYR A 194 -17.00 -6.89 13.16
N ARG A 195 -17.32 -5.76 12.51
CA ARG A 195 -18.39 -5.72 11.50
C ARG A 195 -18.05 -6.57 10.28
N LEU A 196 -16.82 -6.52 9.78
CA LEU A 196 -16.39 -7.33 8.65
C LEU A 196 -16.48 -8.85 8.97
N LEU A 197 -16.12 -9.26 10.18
CA LEU A 197 -16.24 -10.67 10.63
C LEU A 197 -17.69 -11.15 10.68
N GLN A 198 -18.67 -10.29 10.90
CA GLN A 198 -20.09 -10.65 10.89
C GLN A 198 -20.58 -11.13 9.51
N HIS A 199 -19.85 -10.80 8.44
CA HIS A 199 -20.14 -11.26 7.08
C HIS A 199 -19.59 -12.66 6.75
N GLY A 200 -19.11 -13.40 7.77
CA GLY A 200 -18.74 -14.81 7.64
C GLY A 200 -17.40 -15.06 6.94
N ILE A 201 -16.50 -14.07 6.93
CA ILE A 201 -15.15 -14.25 6.38
C ILE A 201 -14.30 -15.16 7.27
N ASP A 202 -13.45 -15.97 6.65
CA ASP A 202 -12.46 -16.82 7.34
C ASP A 202 -11.14 -16.03 7.50
N LYS A 203 -11.00 -15.27 8.59
CA LYS A 203 -9.82 -14.47 8.87
C LYS A 203 -8.54 -15.29 8.97
N ASP A 204 -8.63 -16.55 9.44
CA ASP A 204 -7.45 -17.40 9.59
C ASP A 204 -6.96 -17.89 8.23
N ARG A 205 -7.87 -18.17 7.30
CA ARG A 205 -7.54 -18.46 5.91
C ARG A 205 -6.95 -17.23 5.22
N ILE A 206 -7.53 -16.03 5.44
CA ILE A 206 -6.98 -14.76 4.92
C ILE A 206 -5.56 -14.57 5.42
N TYR A 207 -5.32 -14.72 6.73
CA TYR A 207 -3.99 -14.61 7.32
C TYR A 207 -2.99 -15.58 6.70
N ARG A 208 -3.36 -16.86 6.55
CA ARG A 208 -2.51 -17.87 5.90
C ARG A 208 -2.17 -17.51 4.47
N ASN A 209 -3.14 -17.03 3.70
CA ASN A 209 -2.93 -16.67 2.30
C ASN A 209 -1.96 -15.48 2.15
N VAL A 210 -2.00 -14.53 3.07
CA VAL A 210 -1.13 -13.33 3.03
C VAL A 210 0.24 -13.61 3.66
N PHE A 211 0.28 -14.12 4.89
CA PHE A 211 1.53 -14.18 5.68
C PHE A 211 2.20 -15.55 5.66
N TRP A 212 1.48 -16.65 5.36
CA TRP A 212 2.04 -18.00 5.33
C TRP A 212 2.18 -18.55 3.91
N SER A 213 2.15 -17.72 2.91
CA SER A 213 2.32 -18.06 1.48
C SER A 213 3.77 -18.00 1.01
N SER A 214 4.73 -17.88 1.94
CA SER A 214 6.15 -17.74 1.61
C SER A 214 6.72 -18.97 0.92
N SER A 215 7.47 -18.79 -0.15
CA SER A 215 8.24 -19.84 -0.80
C SER A 215 9.42 -20.30 0.10
N ALA A 216 9.89 -21.52 -0.10
CA ALA A 216 11.12 -21.98 0.56
C ALA A 216 12.34 -21.10 0.20
N ALA A 217 12.36 -20.55 -1.03
CA ALA A 217 13.38 -19.60 -1.48
C ALA A 217 13.36 -18.32 -0.64
N ARG A 218 12.17 -17.74 -0.42
CA ARG A 218 11.98 -16.57 0.44
C ARG A 218 12.48 -16.81 1.86
N LEU A 219 12.12 -17.94 2.49
CA LEU A 219 12.54 -18.27 3.85
C LEU A 219 14.06 -18.46 3.95
N ARG A 220 14.68 -19.09 2.94
CA ARG A 220 16.14 -19.23 2.89
C ARG A 220 16.83 -17.87 2.71
N LEU A 221 16.31 -17.01 1.84
CA LEU A 221 16.80 -15.63 1.71
C LEU A 221 16.65 -14.87 3.03
N GLN A 222 15.51 -14.96 3.70
CA GLN A 222 15.29 -14.32 5.00
C GLN A 222 16.33 -14.75 6.04
N GLY A 223 16.62 -16.05 6.14
CA GLY A 223 17.67 -16.56 7.01
C GLY A 223 19.06 -15.99 6.65
N TYR A 224 19.38 -15.94 5.36
CA TYR A 224 20.62 -15.34 4.87
C TYR A 224 20.71 -13.84 5.20
N MET A 225 19.63 -13.10 4.97
CA MET A 225 19.57 -11.66 5.28
C MET A 225 19.80 -11.38 6.77
N LEU A 226 19.18 -12.16 7.65
CA LEU A 226 19.30 -11.97 9.09
C LEU A 226 20.68 -12.41 9.63
N TYR A 227 21.25 -13.51 9.10
CA TYR A 227 22.51 -14.05 9.61
C TYR A 227 23.74 -13.40 8.98
N VAL A 228 23.70 -13.08 7.68
CA VAL A 228 24.88 -12.62 6.92
C VAL A 228 24.84 -11.12 6.63
N LYS A 229 23.66 -10.58 6.31
CA LYS A 229 23.53 -9.22 5.76
C LYS A 229 23.10 -8.17 6.79
N LEU A 230 22.54 -8.59 7.91
CA LEU A 230 22.11 -7.66 8.96
C LEU A 230 23.30 -7.03 9.65
N LYS A 231 23.43 -5.72 9.55
CA LYS A 231 24.38 -4.90 10.30
C LYS A 231 23.62 -4.09 11.35
N VAL A 232 23.96 -4.31 12.62
CA VAL A 232 23.33 -3.63 13.77
C VAL A 232 24.26 -2.56 14.30
N TYR A 233 23.74 -1.36 14.51
CA TYR A 233 24.39 -0.20 15.08
C TYR A 233 23.84 0.03 16.49
N ASN A 234 24.33 -0.77 17.47
CA ASN A 234 23.77 -0.81 18.83
C ASN A 234 23.69 0.58 19.48
N ASN A 235 24.73 1.42 19.31
CA ASN A 235 24.78 2.78 19.90
C ASN A 235 23.76 3.76 19.28
N LEU A 236 23.19 3.39 18.13
CA LEU A 236 22.23 4.21 17.37
C LEU A 236 20.86 3.53 17.30
N HIS A 237 20.67 2.40 17.96
CA HIS A 237 19.40 1.66 17.88
C HIS A 237 18.88 1.49 16.44
N ALA A 238 19.80 1.32 15.48
CA ALA A 238 19.51 1.27 14.06
C ALA A 238 20.14 0.05 13.41
N SER A 239 19.58 -0.37 12.30
CA SER A 239 20.08 -1.50 11.51
C SER A 239 20.01 -1.24 10.01
N VAL A 240 20.86 -1.94 9.27
CA VAL A 240 20.86 -1.93 7.80
C VAL A 240 20.96 -3.37 7.29
N MET A 241 20.21 -3.67 6.24
CA MET A 241 20.36 -4.88 5.43
C MET A 241 20.52 -4.50 3.96
N THR A 242 21.31 -5.27 3.21
CA THR A 242 21.56 -5.02 1.79
C THR A 242 21.26 -6.27 0.95
N LEU A 243 20.63 -6.10 -0.21
CA LEU A 243 20.33 -7.16 -1.15
C LEU A 243 20.74 -6.76 -2.57
N THR A 244 21.63 -7.55 -3.19
CA THR A 244 22.06 -7.35 -4.58
C THR A 244 21.22 -8.19 -5.55
N ASN A 245 21.27 -7.83 -6.84
CA ASN A 245 20.61 -8.61 -7.90
C ASN A 245 21.26 -10.00 -8.10
N GLU A 246 22.56 -10.13 -7.82
CA GLU A 246 23.24 -11.43 -7.80
C GLU A 246 22.65 -12.34 -6.72
N GLU A 247 22.46 -11.81 -5.50
CA GLU A 247 21.82 -12.54 -4.40
C GLU A 247 20.36 -12.89 -4.71
N ARG A 248 19.59 -11.98 -5.34
CA ARG A 248 18.24 -12.29 -5.82
C ARG A 248 18.24 -13.51 -6.76
N THR A 249 19.13 -13.50 -7.74
CA THR A 249 19.29 -14.60 -8.70
C THR A 249 19.70 -15.89 -8.02
N ARG A 250 20.69 -15.82 -7.13
CA ARG A 250 21.20 -16.98 -6.36
C ARG A 250 20.11 -17.68 -5.55
N PHE A 251 19.21 -16.92 -4.94
CA PHE A 251 18.09 -17.48 -4.15
C PHE A 251 16.84 -17.77 -4.98
N GLY A 252 16.79 -17.36 -6.26
CA GLY A 252 15.66 -17.59 -7.14
C GLY A 252 14.37 -16.91 -6.67
N ILE A 253 14.50 -15.71 -6.08
CA ILE A 253 13.36 -14.98 -5.53
C ILE A 253 12.61 -14.19 -6.60
N LYS A 254 11.32 -13.98 -6.36
CA LYS A 254 10.42 -13.22 -7.23
C LYS A 254 10.15 -11.83 -6.67
N GLN A 255 9.52 -11.00 -7.48
CA GLN A 255 8.96 -9.72 -7.04
C GLN A 255 7.96 -9.95 -5.90
N GLY A 256 8.07 -9.16 -4.82
CA GLY A 256 7.27 -9.31 -3.60
C GLY A 256 7.91 -10.20 -2.53
N ASP A 257 8.85 -11.09 -2.87
CA ASP A 257 9.48 -11.99 -1.88
C ASP A 257 10.29 -11.26 -0.78
N THR A 258 10.64 -10.00 -0.97
CA THR A 258 11.36 -9.19 0.02
C THR A 258 10.45 -8.30 0.86
N GLU A 259 9.14 -8.34 0.61
CA GLU A 259 8.19 -7.54 1.35
C GLU A 259 8.22 -7.90 2.85
N GLY A 260 8.23 -6.86 3.70
CA GLY A 260 8.32 -7.02 5.14
C GLY A 260 9.72 -7.30 5.69
N PHE A 261 10.75 -7.56 4.87
CA PHE A 261 12.12 -7.81 5.39
C PHE A 261 12.65 -6.64 6.20
N VAL A 262 12.35 -5.41 5.80
CA VAL A 262 12.74 -4.20 6.55
C VAL A 262 12.19 -4.16 7.98
N ASN A 263 11.08 -4.86 8.26
CA ASN A 263 10.49 -4.89 9.61
C ASN A 263 11.21 -5.87 10.55
N LEU A 264 11.90 -6.89 10.02
CA LEU A 264 12.47 -7.95 10.82
C LEU A 264 13.46 -7.46 11.90
N PRO A 265 14.39 -6.53 11.62
CA PRO A 265 15.30 -6.03 12.63
C PRO A 265 14.63 -5.24 13.76
N LEU A 266 13.44 -4.68 13.55
CA LEU A 266 12.69 -3.98 14.60
C LEU A 266 12.21 -4.92 15.73
N THR A 267 12.30 -6.24 15.52
CA THR A 267 12.03 -7.25 16.57
C THR A 267 13.19 -7.38 17.56
N ILE A 268 14.36 -6.80 17.28
CA ILE A 268 15.47 -6.73 18.22
C ILE A 268 15.12 -5.74 19.32
N SER A 269 15.23 -6.16 20.58
CA SER A 269 14.93 -5.30 21.72
C SER A 269 15.68 -3.96 21.66
N GLY A 270 14.96 -2.86 21.76
CA GLY A 270 15.50 -1.50 21.71
C GLY A 270 15.81 -0.97 20.31
N MET A 271 15.56 -1.72 19.24
CA MET A 271 15.74 -1.25 17.87
C MET A 271 14.67 -0.21 17.53
N ARG A 272 15.08 0.96 17.01
CA ARG A 272 14.18 2.06 16.66
C ARG A 272 14.05 2.31 15.17
N LEU A 273 15.09 1.98 14.40
CA LEU A 273 15.15 2.21 12.96
C LEU A 273 15.73 1.01 12.22
N SER A 274 15.08 0.59 11.16
CA SER A 274 15.58 -0.40 10.22
C SER A 274 15.59 0.14 8.80
N VAL A 275 16.68 -0.06 8.08
CA VAL A 275 16.85 0.32 6.67
C VAL A 275 17.14 -0.93 5.86
N PHE A 276 16.42 -1.09 4.76
CA PHE A 276 16.67 -2.14 3.77
C PHE A 276 17.03 -1.51 2.44
N LEU A 277 18.24 -1.79 1.97
CA LEU A 277 18.76 -1.36 0.67
C LEU A 277 18.68 -2.53 -0.30
N SER A 278 18.09 -2.34 -1.46
CA SER A 278 18.04 -3.37 -2.48
C SER A 278 18.32 -2.79 -3.86
N GLU A 279 19.19 -3.44 -4.64
CA GLU A 279 19.36 -3.06 -6.05
C GLU A 279 18.03 -3.21 -6.77
N ASP A 280 17.74 -2.24 -7.65
CA ASP A 280 16.56 -2.32 -8.51
C ASP A 280 16.74 -3.46 -9.53
N SER A 281 15.73 -4.31 -9.67
CA SER A 281 15.77 -5.45 -10.60
C SER A 281 15.56 -5.06 -12.07
N GLU A 282 15.06 -3.85 -12.33
CA GLU A 282 14.72 -3.38 -13.67
C GLU A 282 15.66 -2.27 -14.16
N GLN A 283 16.24 -1.51 -13.22
CA GLN A 283 17.09 -0.36 -13.53
C GLN A 283 18.47 -0.51 -12.88
N ALA A 284 19.50 -0.78 -13.68
CA ALA A 284 20.87 -0.86 -13.19
C ALA A 284 21.34 0.47 -12.60
N GLY A 285 22.13 0.42 -11.54
CA GLY A 285 22.67 1.59 -10.86
C GLY A 285 21.70 2.29 -9.90
N ILE A 286 20.51 1.73 -9.73
CA ILE A 286 19.51 2.22 -8.77
C ILE A 286 19.50 1.31 -7.54
N VAL A 287 19.55 1.93 -6.36
CA VAL A 287 19.32 1.27 -5.07
C VAL A 287 18.01 1.80 -4.48
N LYS A 288 17.05 0.89 -4.28
CA LYS A 288 15.82 1.17 -3.52
C LYS A 288 16.12 1.20 -2.03
N VAL A 289 15.54 2.18 -1.35
CA VAL A 289 15.66 2.36 0.09
C VAL A 289 14.30 2.16 0.72
N SER A 290 14.20 1.27 1.69
CA SER A 290 13.01 1.11 2.53
C SER A 290 13.37 1.42 3.97
N LEU A 291 12.57 2.24 4.64
CA LEU A 291 12.76 2.61 6.04
C LEU A 291 11.54 2.19 6.85
N ARG A 292 11.80 1.66 8.04
CA ARG A 292 10.78 1.41 9.05
C ARG A 292 11.30 1.82 10.42
N SER A 293 10.45 2.42 11.21
CA SER A 293 10.79 2.83 12.57
C SER A 293 9.66 2.51 13.55
N VAL A 294 9.95 2.71 14.80
CA VAL A 294 8.97 2.65 15.90
C VAL A 294 8.89 4.01 16.58
N ASP A 295 7.83 4.22 17.36
CA ASP A 295 7.58 5.42 18.15
C ASP A 295 7.58 6.71 17.31
N ASP A 296 8.35 7.71 17.74
CA ASP A 296 8.34 9.06 17.16
C ASP A 296 9.41 9.31 16.10
N PHE A 297 10.16 8.30 15.67
CA PHE A 297 11.21 8.51 14.66
C PHE A 297 10.63 8.80 13.26
N PRO A 298 10.97 9.96 12.63
CA PRO A 298 10.36 10.42 11.39
C PRO A 298 11.06 9.83 10.16
N CYS A 299 10.66 8.64 9.71
CA CYS A 299 11.20 8.03 8.48
C CYS A 299 10.96 8.86 7.24
N ASP A 300 9.82 9.54 7.13
CA ASP A 300 9.42 10.38 6.01
C ASP A 300 10.37 11.58 5.84
N GLU A 301 10.72 12.27 6.92
CA GLU A 301 11.69 13.36 6.88
C GLU A 301 13.09 12.85 6.49
N MET A 302 13.54 11.74 7.05
CA MET A 302 14.82 11.12 6.67
C MET A 302 14.82 10.70 5.20
N ALA A 303 13.72 10.10 4.70
CA ALA A 303 13.59 9.69 3.32
C ALA A 303 13.65 10.89 2.35
N ALA A 304 12.96 11.99 2.68
CA ALA A 304 12.98 13.21 1.88
C ALA A 304 14.37 13.86 1.88
N ALA A 305 15.03 13.93 3.04
CA ALA A 305 16.33 14.61 3.17
C ALA A 305 17.48 13.85 2.52
N PHE A 306 17.48 12.50 2.57
CA PHE A 306 18.65 11.69 2.20
C PHE A 306 18.44 10.79 1.00
N PHE A 307 17.21 10.37 0.69
CA PHE A 307 16.96 9.25 -0.23
C PHE A 307 16.00 9.59 -1.38
N ALA A 308 15.77 10.88 -1.65
CA ALA A 308 14.84 11.35 -2.69
C ALA A 308 13.48 10.62 -2.63
N GLY A 309 12.92 10.51 -1.42
CA GLY A 309 11.74 9.71 -1.12
C GLY A 309 10.74 10.37 -0.19
N GLY A 310 9.89 9.56 0.43
CA GLY A 310 8.85 9.98 1.36
C GLY A 310 8.00 8.79 1.81
N GLY A 311 6.87 9.07 2.44
CA GLY A 311 5.94 8.05 2.93
C GLY A 311 5.27 8.48 4.22
N HIS A 312 4.99 7.50 5.08
CA HIS A 312 4.46 7.71 6.43
C HIS A 312 5.58 7.90 7.45
N LYS A 313 5.27 8.49 8.60
CA LYS A 313 6.20 8.73 9.70
C LYS A 313 7.07 7.50 10.03
N ASN A 314 6.47 6.33 10.15
CA ASN A 314 7.17 5.09 10.50
C ASN A 314 7.41 4.12 9.33
N ALA A 315 7.00 4.48 8.11
CA ALA A 315 7.11 3.63 6.94
C ALA A 315 7.32 4.46 5.68
N SER A 316 8.57 4.59 5.25
CA SER A 316 8.96 5.42 4.11
C SER A 316 9.89 4.68 3.18
N GLY A 317 10.02 5.20 1.97
CA GLY A 317 10.92 4.67 0.96
C GLY A 317 11.61 5.77 0.17
N GLY A 318 12.60 5.36 -0.60
CA GLY A 318 13.34 6.27 -1.48
C GLY A 318 14.16 5.52 -2.51
N ARG A 319 14.96 6.26 -3.27
CA ARG A 319 15.85 5.69 -4.29
C ARG A 319 17.15 6.48 -4.38
N LEU A 320 18.23 5.79 -4.69
CA LEU A 320 19.55 6.37 -4.88
C LEU A 320 20.14 5.90 -6.22
N GLU A 321 20.71 6.82 -6.98
CA GLU A 321 21.45 6.54 -8.21
C GLU A 321 22.93 6.37 -7.88
N CYS A 322 23.30 5.23 -7.32
CA CYS A 322 24.67 4.97 -6.86
C CYS A 322 24.92 3.48 -6.67
N SER A 323 26.18 3.11 -6.33
CA SER A 323 26.50 1.75 -5.94
C SER A 323 25.94 1.41 -4.55
N MET A 324 25.80 0.10 -4.26
CA MET A 324 25.37 -0.38 -2.93
C MET A 324 26.26 0.13 -1.81
N GLU A 325 27.59 0.19 -2.03
CA GLU A 325 28.54 0.69 -1.04
C GLU A 325 28.34 2.18 -0.74
N GLN A 326 28.05 2.98 -1.77
CA GLN A 326 27.73 4.40 -1.61
C GLN A 326 26.40 4.60 -0.90
N ALA A 327 25.39 3.75 -1.20
CA ALA A 327 24.12 3.78 -0.53
C ALA A 327 24.27 3.48 0.98
N VAL A 328 25.07 2.48 1.35
CA VAL A 328 25.36 2.17 2.77
C VAL A 328 26.01 3.35 3.47
N LYS A 329 27.01 4.01 2.86
CA LYS A 329 27.65 5.21 3.44
C LYS A 329 26.64 6.32 3.67
N LYS A 330 25.75 6.53 2.71
CA LYS A 330 24.70 7.58 2.82
C LYS A 330 23.70 7.26 3.94
N VAL A 331 23.38 6.00 4.17
CA VAL A 331 22.57 5.58 5.33
C VAL A 331 23.33 5.84 6.63
N GLU A 332 24.63 5.56 6.70
CA GLU A 332 25.46 5.82 7.89
C GLU A 332 25.54 7.33 8.19
N GLU A 333 25.66 8.18 7.17
CA GLU A 333 25.56 9.66 7.32
C GLU A 333 24.19 10.10 7.86
N ALA A 334 23.11 9.53 7.33
CA ALA A 334 21.78 9.79 7.82
C ALA A 334 21.61 9.36 9.28
N PHE A 335 22.12 8.19 9.68
CA PHE A 335 22.10 7.75 11.07
C PHE A 335 22.84 8.70 12.01
N GLN A 336 23.97 9.29 11.59
CA GLN A 336 24.68 10.28 12.40
C GLN A 336 23.87 11.58 12.55
N THR A 337 23.25 12.03 11.46
CA THR A 337 22.43 13.24 11.47
C THR A 337 21.24 13.11 12.42
N TYR A 338 20.58 11.96 12.42
CA TYR A 338 19.41 11.67 13.24
C TYR A 338 19.74 10.97 14.57
N ALA A 339 21.03 10.85 14.94
CA ALA A 339 21.45 10.13 16.15
C ALA A 339 20.81 10.65 17.45
N HIS A 340 20.43 11.92 17.50
CA HIS A 340 19.74 12.54 18.64
C HIS A 340 18.30 12.02 18.83
N LEU A 341 17.67 11.52 17.77
CA LEU A 341 16.31 10.94 17.79
C LEU A 341 16.33 9.40 17.97
N LEU A 342 17.49 8.77 17.82
CA LEU A 342 17.69 7.32 17.92
C LEU A 342 18.07 6.84 19.33
N LYS A 343 18.34 7.78 20.25
CA LYS A 343 18.78 7.46 21.63
C LYS A 343 17.59 7.23 22.55
#